data_5d99a0ec9c0b23947fd5c83c83789137
#
_entry.id   5d99a0ec9c0b23947fd5c83c83789137
#
_cell.length_a   1.000
_cell.length_b   1.000
_cell.length_c   1.000
_cell.angle_alpha   90.00
_cell.angle_beta   90.00
_cell.angle_gamma   90.00
#
_symmetry.space_group_name_H-M   'P 1'
#
loop_
_entity.id
_entity.type
_entity.pdbx_description
1 polymer ?
#
loop_
_entity_poly.entity_id
_entity_poly.type
_entity_poly.pdbx_seq_one_letter_code
_entity_poly.pdbx_strand_id
1 'polypeptide(L)'
;MKAVLFDLGHTLIDYYCDWKAPEDRGIAGIYEIVRESASRVDRQEFTDFLAERLRRSRSMKFDHYVEIPLADLMGECLDRYGCLDEDNLQRSLEVFYGVLLEDRQLVNGAVELLASIKDRGLSVGLISDVAWGLPSEFPMRDIRHFGMDRYFDDYVFSTDVGLRKPHPKMFKIALSNLGVDASEAMYVGNSLAQDIKGAKGVGIKAVLKCSAFCPQAEGVVPDHTVGTLAEIEGLLE
;
A
#
# COMPACT_ATOMS: atom_id res chain seq x y z
N MET A 1 -6.89 21.67 13.86
CA MET A 1 -6.74 20.30 13.27
C MET A 1 -7.00 19.26 14.36
N LYS A 2 -7.59 18.09 14.01
CA LYS A 2 -7.88 17.00 14.96
C LYS A 2 -7.21 15.68 14.58
N ALA A 3 -6.92 15.47 13.29
CA ALA A 3 -6.31 14.24 12.81
C ALA A 3 -5.29 14.46 11.70
N VAL A 4 -4.28 13.59 11.65
CA VAL A 4 -3.36 13.45 10.52
C VAL A 4 -3.46 12.05 9.95
N LEU A 5 -3.71 11.96 8.65
CA LEU A 5 -3.83 10.71 7.91
C LEU A 5 -2.58 10.52 7.04
N PHE A 6 -2.07 9.31 6.97
CA PHE A 6 -0.86 9.00 6.20
C PHE A 6 -1.12 7.92 5.15
N ASP A 7 -0.45 8.03 4.02
CA ASP A 7 -0.10 6.89 3.21
C ASP A 7 1.07 6.12 3.85
N LEU A 8 1.29 4.87 3.43
CA LEU A 8 2.36 4.01 3.96
C LEU A 8 3.59 4.00 3.05
N GLY A 9 3.42 3.49 1.82
CA GLY A 9 4.53 3.23 0.91
C GLY A 9 5.16 4.51 0.37
N HIS A 10 6.48 4.64 0.45
CA HIS A 10 7.24 5.84 0.07
C HIS A 10 6.86 7.12 0.82
N THR A 11 6.00 6.99 1.84
CA THR A 11 5.62 8.05 2.77
C THR A 11 6.21 7.81 4.15
N LEU A 12 5.95 6.65 4.74
CA LEU A 12 6.48 6.21 6.06
C LEU A 12 7.47 5.06 5.94
N ILE A 13 7.31 4.20 4.92
CA ILE A 13 8.20 3.08 4.61
C ILE A 13 8.56 3.14 3.13
N ASP A 14 9.84 3.20 2.81
CA ASP A 14 10.33 3.05 1.44
C ASP A 14 10.36 1.58 1.04
N TYR A 15 10.04 1.32 -0.23
CA TYR A 15 10.10 0.06 -0.92
C TYR A 15 10.76 0.27 -2.31
N TYR A 16 10.67 -0.71 -3.20
CA TYR A 16 11.17 -0.58 -4.56
C TYR A 16 10.53 0.58 -5.35
N CYS A 17 11.34 1.29 -6.11
CA CYS A 17 10.85 2.24 -7.12
C CYS A 17 10.57 1.55 -8.45
N ASP A 18 11.35 0.54 -8.82
CA ASP A 18 11.10 -0.34 -9.99
C ASP A 18 10.60 -1.70 -9.50
N TRP A 19 9.37 -2.03 -9.87
CA TRP A 19 8.66 -3.23 -9.45
C TRP A 19 8.87 -4.44 -10.38
N LYS A 20 9.57 -4.27 -11.52
CA LYS A 20 9.73 -5.34 -12.51
C LYS A 20 10.56 -6.49 -11.96
N ALA A 21 11.77 -6.21 -11.49
CA ALA A 21 12.66 -7.25 -10.97
C ALA A 21 12.10 -7.93 -9.69
N PRO A 22 11.52 -7.20 -8.73
CA PRO A 22 10.79 -7.79 -7.61
C PRO A 22 9.66 -8.73 -8.05
N GLU A 23 8.83 -8.31 -9.00
CA GLU A 23 7.72 -9.13 -9.51
C GLU A 23 8.23 -10.41 -10.19
N ASP A 24 9.30 -10.32 -10.98
CA ASP A 24 9.91 -11.49 -11.63
C ASP A 24 10.45 -12.50 -10.59
N ARG A 25 11.01 -12.02 -9.45
CA ARG A 25 11.41 -12.92 -8.34
C ARG A 25 10.21 -13.56 -7.66
N GLY A 26 9.14 -12.80 -7.43
CA GLY A 26 7.87 -13.35 -6.91
C GLY A 26 7.35 -14.47 -7.81
N ILE A 27 7.25 -14.24 -9.13
CA ILE A 27 6.82 -15.24 -10.12
C ILE A 27 7.71 -16.49 -10.07
N ALA A 28 9.04 -16.31 -10.00
CA ALA A 28 9.97 -17.43 -9.91
C ALA A 28 9.78 -18.26 -8.63
N GLY A 29 9.50 -17.61 -7.51
CA GLY A 29 9.21 -18.29 -6.24
C GLY A 29 7.90 -19.09 -6.29
N ILE A 30 6.85 -18.55 -6.94
CA ILE A 30 5.60 -19.30 -7.14
C ILE A 30 5.80 -20.50 -8.06
N TYR A 31 6.62 -20.36 -9.11
CA TYR A 31 6.98 -21.49 -9.96
C TYR A 31 7.58 -22.66 -9.15
N GLU A 32 8.45 -22.40 -8.20
CA GLU A 32 9.04 -23.46 -7.36
C GLU A 32 7.97 -24.17 -6.51
N ILE A 33 7.00 -23.44 -5.93
CA ILE A 33 5.87 -24.02 -5.18
C ILE A 33 5.06 -24.96 -6.11
N VAL A 34 4.70 -24.47 -7.28
CA VAL A 34 3.91 -25.28 -8.25
C VAL A 34 4.68 -26.50 -8.72
N ARG A 35 5.99 -26.37 -8.99
CA ARG A 35 6.86 -27.47 -9.41
C ARG A 35 7.02 -28.56 -8.37
N GLU A 36 6.97 -28.22 -7.08
CA GLU A 36 7.01 -29.22 -5.99
C GLU A 36 5.77 -30.12 -5.97
N SER A 37 4.62 -29.58 -6.37
CA SER A 37 3.32 -30.24 -6.28
C SER A 37 2.82 -30.84 -7.60
N ALA A 38 3.24 -30.28 -8.73
CA ALA A 38 2.78 -30.69 -10.07
C ALA A 38 3.88 -31.41 -10.87
N SER A 39 3.52 -32.54 -11.49
CA SER A 39 4.48 -33.47 -12.10
C SER A 39 5.16 -32.99 -13.39
N ARG A 40 4.62 -32.02 -14.11
CA ARG A 40 5.20 -31.40 -15.33
C ARG A 40 4.64 -30.00 -15.52
N VAL A 41 5.44 -28.99 -15.25
CA VAL A 41 5.11 -27.58 -15.48
C VAL A 41 6.20 -26.98 -16.38
N ASP A 42 5.82 -26.49 -17.54
CA ASP A 42 6.74 -25.72 -18.38
C ASP A 42 6.97 -24.36 -17.74
N ARG A 43 8.24 -24.02 -17.49
CA ARG A 43 8.63 -22.81 -16.79
C ARG A 43 8.24 -21.54 -17.54
N GLN A 44 8.41 -21.55 -18.87
CA GLN A 44 8.13 -20.37 -19.69
C GLN A 44 6.62 -20.12 -19.75
N GLU A 45 5.83 -21.18 -20.03
CA GLU A 45 4.36 -21.08 -20.04
C GLU A 45 3.81 -20.59 -18.70
N PHE A 46 4.32 -21.10 -17.58
CA PHE A 46 3.94 -20.66 -16.25
C PHE A 46 4.26 -19.19 -16.02
N THR A 47 5.51 -18.78 -16.33
CA THR A 47 5.97 -17.40 -16.13
C THR A 47 5.12 -16.43 -16.95
N ASP A 48 4.88 -16.71 -18.21
CA ASP A 48 4.08 -15.87 -19.11
C ASP A 48 2.63 -15.77 -18.61
N PHE A 49 2.05 -16.89 -18.18
CA PHE A 49 0.70 -16.90 -17.61
C PHE A 49 0.56 -16.01 -16.38
N LEU A 50 1.44 -16.20 -15.37
CA LEU A 50 1.34 -15.44 -14.11
C LEU A 50 1.68 -13.97 -14.31
N ALA A 51 2.69 -13.64 -15.12
CA ALA A 51 3.03 -12.27 -15.47
C ALA A 51 1.87 -11.55 -16.15
N GLU A 52 1.17 -12.21 -17.09
CA GLU A 52 -0.01 -11.64 -17.75
C GLU A 52 -1.16 -11.41 -16.76
N ARG A 53 -1.40 -12.33 -15.81
CA ARG A 53 -2.43 -12.17 -14.77
C ARG A 53 -2.13 -10.98 -13.86
N LEU A 54 -0.88 -10.84 -13.40
CA LEU A 54 -0.43 -9.69 -12.60
C LEU A 54 -0.55 -8.38 -13.36
N ARG A 55 -0.16 -8.38 -14.65
CA ARG A 55 -0.30 -7.20 -15.52
C ARG A 55 -1.76 -6.77 -15.66
N ARG A 56 -2.69 -7.71 -15.89
CA ARG A 56 -4.14 -7.42 -15.98
C ARG A 56 -4.69 -6.89 -14.67
N SER A 57 -4.31 -7.50 -13.55
CA SER A 57 -4.69 -7.02 -12.22
C SER A 57 -4.25 -5.56 -12.01
N ARG A 58 -3.01 -5.24 -12.40
CA ARG A 58 -2.47 -3.88 -12.31
C ARG A 58 -3.28 -2.89 -13.14
N SER A 59 -3.60 -3.20 -14.40
CA SER A 59 -4.44 -2.35 -15.25
C SER A 59 -5.80 -2.07 -14.59
N MET A 60 -6.50 -3.10 -14.13
CA MET A 60 -7.79 -2.94 -13.44
C MET A 60 -7.68 -2.07 -12.19
N LYS A 61 -6.63 -2.23 -11.39
CA LYS A 61 -6.38 -1.44 -10.18
C LYS A 61 -6.24 0.05 -10.48
N PHE A 62 -5.48 0.39 -11.53
CA PHE A 62 -5.21 1.79 -11.86
C PHE A 62 -6.32 2.44 -12.73
N ASP A 63 -6.94 1.68 -13.62
CA ASP A 63 -7.96 2.21 -14.53
C ASP A 63 -9.33 2.36 -13.85
N HIS A 64 -9.65 1.50 -12.87
CA HIS A 64 -10.96 1.46 -12.22
C HIS A 64 -10.92 1.70 -10.69
N TYR A 65 -9.74 1.86 -10.10
CA TYR A 65 -9.55 2.04 -8.65
C TYR A 65 -10.15 0.90 -7.81
N VAL A 66 -10.18 -0.30 -8.37
CA VAL A 66 -10.67 -1.52 -7.71
C VAL A 66 -9.48 -2.31 -7.19
N GLU A 67 -9.56 -2.79 -5.96
CA GLU A 67 -8.55 -3.70 -5.45
C GLU A 67 -8.83 -5.12 -5.92
N ILE A 68 -7.79 -5.79 -6.37
CA ILE A 68 -7.81 -7.22 -6.71
C ILE A 68 -6.86 -7.92 -5.76
N PRO A 69 -7.38 -8.73 -4.83
CA PRO A 69 -6.55 -9.45 -3.86
C PRO A 69 -5.56 -10.38 -4.53
N LEU A 70 -4.32 -10.39 -4.06
CA LEU A 70 -3.30 -11.32 -4.56
C LEU A 70 -3.70 -12.78 -4.28
N ALA A 71 -4.40 -13.03 -3.17
CA ALA A 71 -4.90 -14.36 -2.83
C ALA A 71 -5.80 -14.95 -3.92
N ASP A 72 -6.66 -14.14 -4.54
CA ASP A 72 -7.54 -14.60 -5.63
C ASP A 72 -6.71 -15.00 -6.87
N LEU A 73 -5.71 -14.17 -7.23
CA LEU A 73 -4.81 -14.48 -8.35
C LEU A 73 -3.98 -15.74 -8.10
N MET A 74 -3.48 -15.92 -6.89
CA MET A 74 -2.71 -17.10 -6.50
C MET A 74 -3.61 -18.33 -6.45
N GLY A 75 -4.83 -18.20 -5.92
CA GLY A 75 -5.84 -19.27 -5.92
C GLY A 75 -6.13 -19.77 -7.34
N GLU A 76 -6.42 -18.87 -8.30
CA GLU A 76 -6.62 -19.22 -9.71
C GLU A 76 -5.37 -19.88 -10.32
N CYS A 77 -4.18 -19.38 -9.99
CA CYS A 77 -2.93 -19.94 -10.49
C CYS A 77 -2.70 -21.36 -9.96
N LEU A 78 -2.81 -21.56 -8.65
CA LEU A 78 -2.60 -22.86 -8.02
C LEU A 78 -3.65 -23.90 -8.48
N ASP A 79 -4.92 -23.49 -8.62
CA ASP A 79 -5.99 -24.36 -9.14
C ASP A 79 -5.71 -24.83 -10.56
N ARG A 80 -5.26 -23.94 -11.45
CA ARG A 80 -4.87 -24.27 -12.82
C ARG A 80 -3.86 -25.41 -12.90
N TYR A 81 -2.95 -25.47 -11.94
CA TYR A 81 -1.89 -26.50 -11.88
C TYR A 81 -2.20 -27.65 -10.91
N GLY A 82 -3.43 -27.70 -10.36
CA GLY A 82 -3.91 -28.76 -9.49
C GLY A 82 -3.21 -28.86 -8.13
N CYS A 83 -2.70 -27.73 -7.63
CA CYS A 83 -1.99 -27.66 -6.35
C CYS A 83 -2.57 -26.60 -5.40
N LEU A 84 -3.85 -26.23 -5.57
CA LEU A 84 -4.52 -25.30 -4.67
C LEU A 84 -4.85 -26.02 -3.35
N ASP A 85 -4.19 -25.59 -2.30
CA ASP A 85 -4.50 -25.87 -0.91
C ASP A 85 -4.12 -24.66 -0.05
N GLU A 86 -4.47 -24.68 1.23
CA GLU A 86 -4.25 -23.56 2.15
C GLU A 86 -2.75 -23.28 2.36
N ASP A 87 -1.92 -24.32 2.45
CA ASP A 87 -0.47 -24.19 2.64
C ASP A 87 0.21 -23.55 1.44
N ASN A 88 -0.07 -24.05 0.22
CA ASN A 88 0.49 -23.49 -1.01
C ASN A 88 0.01 -22.06 -1.26
N LEU A 89 -1.25 -21.74 -0.94
CA LEU A 89 -1.77 -20.38 -1.04
C LEU A 89 -1.01 -19.45 -0.08
N GLN A 90 -0.89 -19.83 1.18
CA GLN A 90 -0.16 -19.04 2.17
C GLN A 90 1.31 -18.86 1.80
N ARG A 91 2.00 -19.94 1.39
CA ARG A 91 3.39 -19.88 0.90
C ARG A 91 3.54 -18.92 -0.28
N SER A 92 2.56 -18.91 -1.19
CA SER A 92 2.56 -17.99 -2.34
C SER A 92 2.48 -16.52 -1.92
N LEU A 93 1.66 -16.19 -0.94
CA LEU A 93 1.57 -14.83 -0.40
C LEU A 93 2.87 -14.44 0.32
N GLU A 94 3.45 -15.36 1.10
CA GLU A 94 4.75 -15.14 1.79
C GLU A 94 5.90 -14.93 0.79
N VAL A 95 5.88 -15.55 -0.38
CA VAL A 95 6.87 -15.32 -1.44
C VAL A 95 6.83 -13.87 -1.88
N PHE A 96 5.66 -13.32 -2.22
CA PHE A 96 5.53 -11.92 -2.62
C PHE A 96 5.87 -10.95 -1.48
N TYR A 97 5.46 -11.27 -0.26
CA TYR A 97 5.85 -10.47 0.90
C TYR A 97 7.37 -10.51 1.15
N GLY A 98 7.99 -11.69 1.05
CA GLY A 98 9.42 -11.84 1.21
C GLY A 98 10.23 -10.97 0.25
N VAL A 99 9.75 -10.83 -0.99
CA VAL A 99 10.37 -9.91 -1.96
C VAL A 99 10.31 -8.46 -1.49
N LEU A 100 9.20 -8.00 -0.89
CA LEU A 100 9.10 -6.62 -0.35
C LEU A 100 10.13 -6.33 0.73
N LEU A 101 10.47 -7.35 1.54
CA LEU A 101 11.39 -7.19 2.67
C LEU A 101 12.83 -6.85 2.24
N GLU A 102 13.21 -7.20 1.00
CA GLU A 102 14.59 -7.03 0.52
C GLU A 102 15.01 -5.54 0.41
N ASP A 103 14.06 -4.64 0.14
CA ASP A 103 14.33 -3.19 -0.01
C ASP A 103 13.49 -2.32 0.96
N ARG A 104 12.90 -2.95 1.97
CA ARG A 104 12.08 -2.26 2.95
C ARG A 104 12.93 -1.42 3.89
N GLN A 105 12.67 -0.11 3.95
CA GLN A 105 13.38 0.83 4.82
C GLN A 105 12.41 1.81 5.48
N LEU A 106 12.65 2.11 6.76
CA LEU A 106 11.90 3.19 7.44
C LEU A 106 12.31 4.54 6.87
N VAL A 107 11.32 5.37 6.52
CA VAL A 107 11.58 6.76 6.14
C VAL A 107 12.06 7.53 7.36
N ASN A 108 13.15 8.27 7.19
CA ASN A 108 13.75 9.04 8.28
C ASN A 108 12.75 10.02 8.92
N GLY A 109 12.64 9.99 10.23
CA GLY A 109 11.74 10.85 11.02
C GLY A 109 10.30 10.33 11.11
N ALA A 110 9.98 9.12 10.57
CA ALA A 110 8.60 8.62 10.59
C ALA A 110 8.08 8.35 12.00
N VAL A 111 8.86 7.67 12.83
CA VAL A 111 8.46 7.35 14.21
C VAL A 111 8.41 8.61 15.07
N GLU A 112 9.38 9.49 14.92
CA GLU A 112 9.47 10.76 15.64
C GLU A 112 8.25 11.68 15.34
N LEU A 113 7.88 11.78 14.05
CA LEU A 113 6.70 12.55 13.65
C LEU A 113 5.41 11.96 14.23
N LEU A 114 5.22 10.64 14.11
CA LEU A 114 4.03 9.97 14.64
C LEU A 114 3.92 10.18 16.16
N ALA A 115 5.03 10.08 16.90
CA ALA A 115 5.08 10.35 18.34
C ALA A 115 4.69 11.81 18.65
N SER A 116 5.27 12.78 17.95
CA SER A 116 4.99 14.21 18.12
C SER A 116 3.50 14.54 17.86
N ILE A 117 2.89 13.93 16.84
CA ILE A 117 1.45 14.10 16.57
C ILE A 117 0.61 13.58 17.73
N LYS A 118 0.95 12.41 18.29
CA LYS A 118 0.26 11.85 19.46
C LYS A 118 0.45 12.68 20.71
N ASP A 119 1.64 13.22 20.94
CA ASP A 119 1.93 14.10 22.09
C ASP A 119 1.12 15.41 22.04
N ARG A 120 0.72 15.85 20.86
CA ARG A 120 -0.20 16.99 20.66
C ARG A 120 -1.67 16.63 20.85
N GLY A 121 -1.99 15.36 21.12
CA GLY A 121 -3.36 14.86 21.29
C GLY A 121 -4.16 14.72 20.00
N LEU A 122 -3.48 14.70 18.83
CA LEU A 122 -4.11 14.48 17.53
C LEU A 122 -4.29 12.99 17.26
N SER A 123 -5.36 12.65 16.53
CA SER A 123 -5.57 11.29 16.02
C SER A 123 -4.69 11.03 14.80
N VAL A 124 -4.23 9.79 14.66
CA VAL A 124 -3.42 9.34 13.52
C VAL A 124 -4.12 8.19 12.80
N GLY A 125 -4.34 8.32 11.49
CA GLY A 125 -4.90 7.25 10.67
C GLY A 125 -3.98 6.86 9.51
N LEU A 126 -4.14 5.65 9.02
CA LEU A 126 -3.45 5.14 7.84
C LEU A 126 -4.45 4.85 6.72
N ILE A 127 -4.14 5.28 5.48
CA ILE A 127 -4.88 4.88 4.28
C ILE A 127 -3.88 4.38 3.26
N SER A 128 -3.81 3.06 3.05
CA SER A 128 -2.79 2.45 2.20
C SER A 128 -3.38 1.59 1.08
N ASP A 129 -2.85 1.79 -0.12
CA ASP A 129 -2.99 0.86 -1.21
C ASP A 129 -1.96 -0.25 -1.05
N VAL A 130 -2.40 -1.49 -0.90
CA VAL A 130 -1.50 -2.60 -0.58
C VAL A 130 -0.77 -3.11 -1.83
N ALA A 131 0.55 -3.31 -1.71
CA ALA A 131 1.38 -3.84 -2.78
C ALA A 131 0.85 -5.19 -3.27
N TRP A 132 0.74 -5.34 -4.58
CA TRP A 132 0.13 -6.47 -5.30
C TRP A 132 -1.29 -6.86 -4.84
N GLY A 133 -1.83 -6.26 -3.78
CA GLY A 133 -3.08 -6.66 -3.14
C GLY A 133 -2.88 -7.79 -2.13
N LEU A 134 -1.73 -7.81 -1.46
CA LEU A 134 -1.50 -8.68 -0.30
C LEU A 134 -2.56 -8.43 0.78
N PRO A 135 -2.98 -9.45 1.54
CA PRO A 135 -3.81 -9.25 2.72
C PRO A 135 -3.23 -8.21 3.69
N SER A 136 -4.11 -7.46 4.36
CA SER A 136 -3.73 -6.35 5.25
C SER A 136 -2.82 -6.75 6.42
N GLU A 137 -2.79 -8.02 6.77
CA GLU A 137 -1.87 -8.57 7.78
C GLU A 137 -0.39 -8.38 7.42
N PHE A 138 -0.05 -8.36 6.11
CA PHE A 138 1.33 -8.20 5.66
C PHE A 138 1.85 -6.77 5.88
N PRO A 139 1.21 -5.68 5.40
CA PRO A 139 1.64 -4.34 5.76
C PRO A 139 1.57 -4.08 7.28
N MET A 140 0.68 -4.74 8.03
CA MET A 140 0.68 -4.67 9.49
C MET A 140 1.93 -5.29 10.11
N ARG A 141 2.55 -6.32 9.49
CA ARG A 141 3.87 -6.84 9.93
C ARG A 141 4.96 -5.78 9.80
N ASP A 142 4.95 -5.00 8.71
CA ASP A 142 5.92 -3.91 8.48
C ASP A 142 5.73 -2.78 9.50
N ILE A 143 4.49 -2.36 9.72
CA ILE A 143 4.15 -1.32 10.69
C ILE A 143 4.62 -1.71 12.09
N ARG A 144 4.39 -2.97 12.51
CA ARG A 144 4.85 -3.50 13.81
C ARG A 144 6.37 -3.64 13.87
N HIS A 145 7.01 -4.07 12.78
CA HIS A 145 8.47 -4.21 12.72
C HIS A 145 9.19 -2.89 13.03
N PHE A 146 8.64 -1.77 12.55
CA PHE A 146 9.18 -0.45 12.83
C PHE A 146 8.60 0.23 14.09
N GLY A 147 7.77 -0.49 14.86
CA GLY A 147 7.18 0.01 16.10
C GLY A 147 6.21 1.17 15.93
N MET A 148 5.60 1.30 14.73
CA MET A 148 4.67 2.38 14.42
C MET A 148 3.23 2.07 14.83
N ASP A 149 2.87 0.82 15.04
CA ASP A 149 1.51 0.36 15.33
C ASP A 149 0.87 1.03 16.56
N ARG A 150 1.67 1.36 17.57
CA ARG A 150 1.23 2.05 18.79
C ARG A 150 0.78 3.51 18.60
N TYR A 151 1.03 4.10 17.44
CA TYR A 151 0.69 5.49 17.17
C TYR A 151 -0.61 5.66 16.37
N PHE A 152 -1.02 4.63 15.62
CA PHE A 152 -2.20 4.68 14.78
C PHE A 152 -3.47 4.37 15.57
N ASP A 153 -4.49 5.20 15.36
CA ASP A 153 -5.84 5.01 15.91
C ASP A 153 -6.76 4.28 14.91
N ASP A 154 -6.42 4.30 13.61
CA ASP A 154 -7.21 3.64 12.56
C ASP A 154 -6.35 3.23 11.36
N TYR A 155 -6.79 2.16 10.67
CA TYR A 155 -6.17 1.63 9.47
C TYR A 155 -7.22 1.36 8.39
N VAL A 156 -6.97 1.86 7.17
CA VAL A 156 -7.78 1.59 5.98
C VAL A 156 -6.89 1.03 4.88
N PHE A 157 -6.99 -0.27 4.63
CA PHE A 157 -6.26 -0.94 3.57
C PHE A 157 -7.15 -1.19 2.36
N SER A 158 -6.61 -1.04 1.16
CA SER A 158 -7.33 -1.26 -0.09
C SER A 158 -7.91 -2.67 -0.20
N THR A 159 -7.20 -3.67 0.32
CA THR A 159 -7.62 -5.08 0.33
C THR A 159 -8.82 -5.35 1.23
N ASP A 160 -8.99 -4.60 2.30
CA ASP A 160 -10.15 -4.74 3.19
C ASP A 160 -11.39 -3.99 2.64
N VAL A 161 -11.16 -2.91 1.88
CA VAL A 161 -12.23 -2.06 1.31
C VAL A 161 -12.69 -2.53 -0.07
N GLY A 162 -11.83 -3.22 -0.82
CA GLY A 162 -12.06 -3.58 -2.22
C GLY A 162 -11.85 -2.43 -3.21
N LEU A 163 -11.35 -1.30 -2.75
CA LEU A 163 -11.13 -0.07 -3.55
C LEU A 163 -9.76 0.53 -3.23
N ARG A 164 -9.25 1.31 -4.18
CA ARG A 164 -7.93 1.97 -4.09
C ARG A 164 -8.06 3.49 -4.14
N LYS A 165 -7.10 4.20 -3.59
CA LYS A 165 -6.93 5.63 -3.82
C LYS A 165 -6.78 5.92 -5.32
N PRO A 166 -7.35 7.01 -5.85
CA PRO A 166 -7.99 8.14 -5.16
C PRO A 166 -9.50 7.97 -4.89
N HIS A 167 -10.04 6.74 -4.86
CA HIS A 167 -11.47 6.54 -4.64
C HIS A 167 -11.90 7.15 -3.30
N PRO A 168 -12.94 8.04 -3.25
CA PRO A 168 -13.30 8.82 -2.08
C PRO A 168 -13.72 7.98 -0.87
N LYS A 169 -14.18 6.74 -1.09
CA LYS A 169 -14.60 5.84 -0.01
C LYS A 169 -13.46 5.51 0.95
N MET A 170 -12.21 5.37 0.46
CA MET A 170 -11.03 5.12 1.30
C MET A 170 -10.85 6.20 2.37
N PHE A 171 -10.92 7.46 1.94
CA PHE A 171 -10.74 8.62 2.82
C PHE A 171 -11.95 8.82 3.76
N LYS A 172 -13.18 8.63 3.25
CA LYS A 172 -14.40 8.77 4.05
C LYS A 172 -14.50 7.73 5.16
N ILE A 173 -14.02 6.50 4.94
CA ILE A 173 -13.95 5.46 5.98
C ILE A 173 -13.03 5.93 7.11
N ALA A 174 -11.81 6.37 6.80
CA ALA A 174 -10.85 6.83 7.80
C ALA A 174 -11.38 8.03 8.61
N LEU A 175 -11.98 9.02 7.94
CA LEU A 175 -12.61 10.17 8.63
C LEU A 175 -13.73 9.72 9.57
N SER A 176 -14.59 8.79 9.11
CA SER A 176 -15.68 8.25 9.92
C SER A 176 -15.19 7.47 11.13
N ASN A 177 -14.16 6.63 10.95
CA ASN A 177 -13.58 5.82 12.03
C ASN A 177 -12.95 6.71 13.12
N LEU A 178 -12.27 7.79 12.69
CA LEU A 178 -11.66 8.75 13.62
C LEU A 178 -12.66 9.78 14.19
N GLY A 179 -13.88 9.84 13.67
CA GLY A 179 -14.91 10.79 14.12
C GLY A 179 -14.55 12.26 13.85
N VAL A 180 -13.88 12.54 12.73
CA VAL A 180 -13.44 13.89 12.35
C VAL A 180 -14.02 14.34 11.02
N ASP A 181 -14.25 15.64 10.86
CA ASP A 181 -14.63 16.22 9.59
C ASP A 181 -13.40 16.41 8.69
N ALA A 182 -13.61 16.38 7.37
CA ALA A 182 -12.53 16.54 6.39
C ALA A 182 -11.72 17.83 6.59
N SER A 183 -12.37 18.93 6.95
CA SER A 183 -11.74 20.24 7.24
C SER A 183 -10.87 20.25 8.50
N GLU A 184 -11.02 19.25 9.36
CA GLU A 184 -10.27 19.08 10.61
C GLU A 184 -9.11 18.09 10.47
N ALA A 185 -8.94 17.51 9.27
CA ALA A 185 -7.92 16.52 8.97
C ALA A 185 -6.89 17.05 7.96
N MET A 186 -5.67 16.51 8.06
CA MET A 186 -4.61 16.64 7.08
C MET A 186 -4.21 15.26 6.58
N TYR A 187 -3.96 15.14 5.28
CA TYR A 187 -3.45 13.91 4.66
C TYR A 187 -2.04 14.12 4.13
N VAL A 188 -1.16 13.19 4.40
CA VAL A 188 0.24 13.17 3.94
C VAL A 188 0.47 11.95 3.08
N GLY A 189 0.91 12.16 1.85
CA GLY A 189 1.23 11.07 0.92
C GLY A 189 2.20 11.49 -0.17
N ASN A 190 2.69 10.54 -0.97
CA ASN A 190 3.74 10.77 -1.97
C ASN A 190 3.23 10.82 -3.43
N SER A 191 1.95 10.52 -3.67
CA SER A 191 1.38 10.41 -5.01
C SER A 191 0.39 11.53 -5.32
N LEU A 192 0.66 12.34 -6.35
CA LEU A 192 -0.33 13.32 -6.82
C LEU A 192 -1.61 12.64 -7.32
N ALA A 193 -1.47 11.51 -8.03
CA ALA A 193 -2.58 10.81 -8.67
C ALA A 193 -3.51 10.09 -7.67
N GLN A 194 -2.98 9.58 -6.57
CA GLN A 194 -3.69 8.75 -5.62
C GLN A 194 -4.00 9.51 -4.33
N ASP A 195 -2.96 10.04 -3.68
CA ASP A 195 -3.05 10.65 -2.36
C ASP A 195 -3.65 12.05 -2.42
N ILE A 196 -2.98 12.95 -3.15
CA ILE A 196 -3.37 14.36 -3.19
C ILE A 196 -4.73 14.53 -3.87
N LYS A 197 -4.93 13.89 -5.03
CA LYS A 197 -6.22 13.90 -5.73
C LYS A 197 -7.34 13.36 -4.85
N GLY A 198 -7.10 12.24 -4.16
CA GLY A 198 -8.11 11.61 -3.32
C GLY A 198 -8.47 12.43 -2.09
N ALA A 199 -7.48 12.91 -1.34
CA ALA A 199 -7.67 13.73 -0.15
C ALA A 199 -8.39 15.05 -0.48
N LYS A 200 -7.96 15.77 -1.52
CA LYS A 200 -8.63 16.99 -1.98
C LYS A 200 -10.04 16.73 -2.51
N GLY A 201 -10.28 15.59 -3.14
CA GLY A 201 -11.58 15.17 -3.62
C GLY A 201 -12.64 15.01 -2.53
N VAL A 202 -12.24 14.85 -1.28
CA VAL A 202 -13.13 14.79 -0.11
C VAL A 202 -13.01 16.00 0.83
N GLY A 203 -12.18 16.99 0.48
CA GLY A 203 -12.04 18.23 1.24
C GLY A 203 -10.99 18.18 2.37
N ILE A 204 -10.11 17.20 2.38
CA ILE A 204 -8.99 17.11 3.33
C ILE A 204 -7.82 17.98 2.84
N LYS A 205 -7.15 18.69 3.75
CA LYS A 205 -5.89 19.41 3.48
C LYS A 205 -4.80 18.40 3.08
N ALA A 206 -4.26 18.52 1.88
CA ALA A 206 -3.36 17.53 1.30
C ALA A 206 -1.91 18.01 1.23
N VAL A 207 -0.99 17.24 1.81
CA VAL A 207 0.44 17.49 1.84
C VAL A 207 1.17 16.45 1.01
N LEU A 208 1.90 16.89 -0.02
CA LEU A 208 2.77 16.02 -0.80
C LEU A 208 4.13 15.89 -0.10
N LYS A 209 4.49 14.68 0.29
CA LYS A 209 5.83 14.32 0.73
C LYS A 209 6.63 13.85 -0.48
N CYS A 210 7.66 14.59 -0.87
CA CYS A 210 8.54 14.22 -1.97
C CYS A 210 9.24 12.88 -1.67
N SER A 211 9.24 11.98 -2.63
CA SER A 211 9.95 10.71 -2.57
C SER A 211 10.52 10.36 -3.95
N ALA A 212 11.41 9.35 -4.01
CA ALA A 212 11.95 8.87 -5.28
C ALA A 212 10.83 8.28 -6.18
N PHE A 213 9.79 7.71 -5.58
CA PHE A 213 8.59 7.23 -6.26
C PHE A 213 7.44 8.21 -6.04
N CYS A 214 7.16 9.06 -7.03
CA CYS A 214 6.12 10.11 -6.94
C CYS A 214 5.24 10.07 -8.20
N PRO A 215 4.17 9.24 -8.24
CA PRO A 215 3.22 9.21 -9.35
C PRO A 215 2.55 10.56 -9.57
N GLN A 216 2.71 11.08 -10.80
CA GLN A 216 2.26 12.40 -11.20
C GLN A 216 0.79 12.40 -11.66
N ALA A 217 0.15 13.57 -11.59
CA ALA A 217 -1.16 13.82 -12.17
C ALA A 217 -1.27 15.28 -12.61
N GLU A 218 -1.72 15.50 -13.84
CA GLU A 218 -1.95 16.86 -14.35
C GLU A 218 -3.07 17.58 -13.58
N GLY A 219 -2.86 18.87 -13.31
CA GLY A 219 -3.84 19.73 -12.66
C GLY A 219 -4.08 19.45 -11.17
N VAL A 220 -3.37 18.50 -10.58
CA VAL A 220 -3.45 18.21 -9.14
C VAL A 220 -2.39 19.01 -8.40
N VAL A 221 -2.83 19.93 -7.54
CA VAL A 221 -1.96 20.81 -6.75
C VAL A 221 -2.15 20.50 -5.26
N PRO A 222 -1.09 20.11 -4.52
CA PRO A 222 -1.16 19.92 -3.08
C PRO A 222 -1.31 21.27 -2.36
N ASP A 223 -1.82 21.27 -1.15
CA ASP A 223 -1.87 22.48 -0.32
C ASP A 223 -0.48 22.83 0.22
N HIS A 224 0.35 21.81 0.49
CA HIS A 224 1.78 21.97 0.83
C HIS A 224 2.60 20.86 0.17
N THR A 225 3.89 21.14 -0.05
CA THR A 225 4.89 20.16 -0.47
C THR A 225 6.05 20.20 0.50
N VAL A 226 6.47 19.03 0.98
CA VAL A 226 7.58 18.87 1.92
C VAL A 226 8.62 17.88 1.37
N GLY A 227 9.89 18.14 1.64
CA GLY A 227 10.98 17.23 1.29
C GLY A 227 11.19 16.14 2.35
N THR A 228 10.94 16.45 3.60
CA THR A 228 11.15 15.57 4.75
C THR A 228 9.92 15.51 5.64
N LEU A 229 9.80 14.44 6.43
CA LEU A 229 8.71 14.31 7.41
C LEU A 229 8.82 15.34 8.54
N ALA A 230 10.02 15.80 8.88
CA ALA A 230 10.24 16.81 9.91
C ALA A 230 9.57 18.16 9.57
N GLU A 231 9.46 18.51 8.28
CA GLU A 231 8.80 19.74 7.85
C GLU A 231 7.29 19.76 8.15
N ILE A 232 6.67 18.58 8.35
CA ILE A 232 5.25 18.46 8.68
C ILE A 232 4.94 19.03 10.06
N GLU A 233 5.90 19.01 10.98
CA GLU A 233 5.77 19.60 12.33
C GLU A 233 5.28 21.05 12.30
N GLY A 234 5.77 21.84 11.35
CA GLY A 234 5.36 23.23 11.15
C GLY A 234 3.95 23.43 10.58
N LEU A 235 3.28 22.33 10.16
CA LEU A 235 1.93 22.35 9.60
C LEU A 235 0.86 21.87 10.59
N LEU A 236 1.27 21.42 11.80
CA LEU A 236 0.40 20.84 12.84
C LEU A 236 -0.30 21.87 13.74
N GLU A 237 -0.30 23.13 13.37
CA GLU A 237 -0.96 24.21 14.11
C GLU A 237 -2.50 24.18 13.99
#